data_55bbb8331c616894b678ac53737cec5b
#
_entry.id   55bbb8331c616894b678ac53737cec5b
#
_cell.length_a   1.000
_cell.length_b   1.000
_cell.length_c   1.000
_cell.angle_alpha   90.00
_cell.angle_beta   90.00
_cell.angle_gamma   90.00
#
_symmetry.space_group_name_H-M   'P 1'
#
loop_
_entity.id
_entity.type
_entity.pdbx_description
1 polymer ?
#
loop_
_entity_poly.entity_id
_entity_poly.type
_entity_poly.pdbx_seq_one_letter_code
_entity_poly.pdbx_strand_id
1 'polypeptide(L)'
;MHGALFENMIVMEVLKHRYNQGFSGGVYFYRDSNQNEVDILLKEEGEITAIEVKSSMTYHASFEKTLRQLTNWIKTPVVKRAVVYGGDFENTQSEINLLNYNNLHKLLHA
;
A
#
# COMPACT_ATOMS: atom_id res chain seq x y z
N MET A 1 8.25 5.11 -16.89
CA MET A 1 8.06 3.73 -16.42
C MET A 1 6.60 3.37 -16.50
N HIS A 2 6.30 2.18 -16.96
CA HIS A 2 4.92 1.69 -16.99
C HIS A 2 4.45 1.35 -15.58
N GLY A 3 3.17 1.61 -15.30
CA GLY A 3 2.60 1.38 -13.99
C GLY A 3 2.79 -0.03 -13.47
N ALA A 4 2.58 -1.04 -14.34
CA ALA A 4 2.72 -2.43 -13.95
C ALA A 4 4.14 -2.78 -13.49
N LEU A 5 5.16 -2.26 -14.17
CA LEU A 5 6.55 -2.50 -13.77
C LEU A 5 6.86 -1.84 -12.44
N PHE A 6 6.37 -0.62 -12.24
CA PHE A 6 6.56 0.10 -10.99
C PHE A 6 5.89 -0.64 -9.83
N GLU A 7 4.65 -1.06 -10.02
CA GLU A 7 3.90 -1.80 -9.01
C GLU A 7 4.63 -3.09 -8.64
N ASN A 8 5.09 -3.86 -9.64
CA ASN A 8 5.82 -5.10 -9.38
C ASN A 8 7.10 -4.85 -8.59
N MET A 9 7.82 -3.78 -8.92
CA MET A 9 9.04 -3.43 -8.19
C MET A 9 8.74 -3.17 -6.72
N ILE A 10 7.68 -2.42 -6.44
CA ILE A 10 7.30 -2.10 -5.06
C ILE A 10 6.84 -3.35 -4.32
N VAL A 11 6.03 -4.20 -4.96
CA VAL A 11 5.58 -5.46 -4.35
C VAL A 11 6.80 -6.31 -3.98
N MET A 12 7.78 -6.41 -4.87
CA MET A 12 9.00 -7.18 -4.60
C MET A 12 9.80 -6.61 -3.42
N GLU A 13 9.88 -5.28 -3.31
CA GLU A 13 10.54 -4.65 -2.17
C GLU A 13 9.83 -4.96 -0.85
N VAL A 14 8.50 -4.94 -0.86
CA VAL A 14 7.71 -5.29 0.33
C VAL A 14 7.96 -6.74 0.72
N LEU A 15 7.90 -7.67 -0.24
CA LEU A 15 8.14 -9.09 0.02
C LEU A 15 9.52 -9.32 0.60
N LYS A 16 10.54 -8.69 0.01
CA LYS A 16 11.92 -8.79 0.46
C LYS A 16 12.07 -8.30 1.90
N HIS A 17 11.46 -7.16 2.20
CA HIS A 17 11.52 -6.58 3.55
C HIS A 17 10.88 -7.51 4.58
N ARG A 18 9.71 -8.05 4.27
CA ARG A 18 9.02 -8.96 5.19
C ARG A 18 9.80 -10.26 5.38
N TYR A 19 10.35 -10.80 4.31
CA TYR A 19 11.19 -12.00 4.41
C TYR A 19 12.40 -11.75 5.31
N ASN A 20 13.05 -10.61 5.16
CA ASN A 20 14.21 -10.26 5.98
C ASN A 20 13.86 -10.05 7.45
N GLN A 21 12.61 -9.75 7.76
CA GLN A 21 12.12 -9.64 9.13
C GLN A 21 11.63 -10.96 9.71
N GLY A 22 11.75 -12.05 8.96
CA GLY A 22 11.33 -13.37 9.41
C GLY A 22 9.88 -13.72 9.12
N PHE A 23 9.14 -12.89 8.39
CA PHE A 23 7.78 -13.19 7.96
C PHE A 23 7.82 -13.95 6.64
N SER A 24 7.03 -15.01 6.51
CA SER A 24 6.98 -15.83 5.31
C SER A 24 5.64 -15.74 4.58
N GLY A 25 4.86 -14.72 4.84
CA GLY A 25 3.56 -14.57 4.20
C GLY A 25 2.88 -13.30 4.69
N GLY A 26 1.55 -13.28 4.57
CA GLY A 26 0.78 -12.13 5.02
C GLY A 26 0.78 -10.96 4.04
N VAL A 27 1.18 -11.19 2.80
CA VAL A 27 1.11 -10.20 1.72
C VAL A 27 0.04 -10.64 0.75
N TYR A 28 -0.98 -9.78 0.58
CA TYR A 28 -2.14 -10.06 -0.27
C TYR A 28 -2.46 -8.85 -1.13
N PHE A 29 -3.39 -9.00 -2.04
CA PHE A 29 -4.01 -7.88 -2.74
C PHE A 29 -5.53 -8.04 -2.65
N TYR A 30 -6.26 -6.97 -2.94
CA TYR A 30 -7.71 -7.01 -3.00
C TYR A 30 -8.18 -6.75 -4.43
N ARG A 31 -9.13 -7.55 -4.87
CA ARG A 31 -9.81 -7.35 -6.16
C ARG A 31 -11.22 -7.91 -6.06
N ASP A 32 -12.19 -7.21 -6.61
CA ASP A 32 -13.57 -7.69 -6.65
C ASP A 32 -14.15 -7.60 -8.08
N SER A 33 -15.38 -8.09 -8.22
CA SER A 33 -16.06 -8.12 -9.52
C SER A 33 -16.43 -6.75 -10.05
N ASN A 34 -16.39 -5.71 -9.22
CA ASN A 34 -16.66 -4.33 -9.62
C ASN A 34 -15.38 -3.59 -9.99
N GLN A 35 -14.28 -4.33 -10.14
CA GLN A 35 -12.96 -3.81 -10.52
C GLN A 35 -12.34 -2.88 -9.48
N ASN A 36 -12.79 -2.97 -8.23
CA ASN A 36 -12.10 -2.30 -7.14
C ASN A 36 -10.85 -3.09 -6.78
N GLU A 37 -9.73 -2.42 -6.61
CA GLU A 37 -8.45 -3.06 -6.32
C GLU A 37 -7.67 -2.26 -5.28
N VAL A 38 -6.95 -2.98 -4.41
CA VAL A 38 -5.91 -2.40 -3.57
C VAL A 38 -4.65 -3.23 -3.78
N ASP A 39 -3.55 -2.57 -4.09
CA ASP A 39 -2.36 -3.22 -4.59
C ASP A 39 -1.69 -4.14 -3.59
N ILE A 40 -1.60 -3.73 -2.32
CA ILE A 40 -0.91 -4.50 -1.29
C ILE A 40 -1.69 -4.43 0.01
N LEU A 41 -1.94 -5.60 0.59
CA LEU A 41 -2.48 -5.74 1.94
C LEU A 41 -1.48 -6.53 2.76
N LEU A 42 -0.96 -5.92 3.81
CA LEU A 42 -0.05 -6.59 4.75
C LEU A 42 -0.82 -6.97 5.98
N LYS A 43 -0.89 -8.26 6.28
CA LYS A 43 -1.63 -8.76 7.43
C LYS A 43 -0.68 -9.17 8.54
N GLU A 44 -0.87 -8.62 9.72
CA GLU A 44 -0.12 -8.97 10.92
C GLU A 44 -1.06 -8.96 12.12
N GLU A 45 -1.02 -10.01 12.89
CA GLU A 45 -1.78 -10.11 14.15
C GLU A 45 -3.27 -9.77 13.99
N GLY A 46 -3.85 -10.18 12.85
CA GLY A 46 -5.26 -9.95 12.59
C GLY A 46 -5.61 -8.54 12.10
N GLU A 47 -4.61 -7.70 11.82
CA GLU A 47 -4.81 -6.33 11.34
C GLU A 47 -4.13 -6.14 10.00
N ILE A 48 -4.64 -5.17 9.22
CA ILE A 48 -4.16 -4.92 7.86
C ILE A 48 -3.59 -3.52 7.72
N THR A 49 -2.42 -3.45 7.06
CA THR A 49 -1.88 -2.23 6.47
C THR A 49 -2.15 -2.29 4.97
N ALA A 50 -2.87 -1.32 4.44
CA ALA A 50 -3.26 -1.28 3.03
C ALA A 50 -2.43 -0.22 2.30
N ILE A 51 -1.85 -0.61 1.17
CA ILE A 51 -0.95 0.26 0.39
C ILE A 51 -1.42 0.31 -1.04
N GLU A 52 -1.60 1.53 -1.55
CA GLU A 52 -1.85 1.78 -2.96
C GLU A 52 -0.58 2.29 -3.61
N VAL A 53 -0.21 1.75 -4.76
CA VAL A 53 1.04 2.09 -5.44
C VAL A 53 0.72 2.82 -6.74
N LYS A 54 1.27 4.01 -6.92
CA LYS A 54 1.06 4.84 -8.10
C LYS A 54 2.40 5.27 -8.69
N SER A 55 2.58 5.05 -9.99
CA SER A 55 3.81 5.45 -10.66
C SER A 55 3.89 6.95 -10.95
N SER A 56 2.80 7.67 -10.76
CA SER A 56 2.74 9.12 -10.98
C SER A 56 3.71 9.88 -10.07
N MET A 57 4.27 10.95 -10.57
CA MET A 57 5.07 11.90 -9.77
C MET A 57 4.20 13.01 -9.19
N THR A 58 2.93 13.07 -9.58
CA THR A 58 1.98 14.08 -9.11
C THR A 58 0.93 13.38 -8.26
N TYR A 59 0.67 13.93 -7.09
CA TYR A 59 -0.38 13.43 -6.20
C TYR A 59 -1.76 13.84 -6.72
N HIS A 60 -2.71 12.90 -6.64
CA HIS A 60 -4.13 13.15 -6.92
C HIS A 60 -4.96 12.56 -5.78
N ALA A 61 -5.96 13.32 -5.32
CA ALA A 61 -6.82 12.86 -4.22
C ALA A 61 -7.52 11.54 -4.54
N SER A 62 -7.77 11.26 -5.83
CA SER A 62 -8.39 10.02 -6.27
C SER A 62 -7.56 8.79 -5.94
N PHE A 63 -6.26 8.93 -5.67
CA PHE A 63 -5.40 7.81 -5.28
C PHE A 63 -5.85 7.18 -3.97
N GLU A 64 -6.58 7.92 -3.14
CA GLU A 64 -7.02 7.44 -1.82
C GLU A 64 -8.38 6.77 -1.83
N LYS A 65 -9.08 6.81 -2.96
CA LYS A 65 -10.48 6.39 -3.03
C LYS A 65 -10.70 4.97 -2.58
N THR A 66 -9.95 4.02 -3.15
CA THR A 66 -10.14 2.60 -2.81
C THR A 66 -9.69 2.30 -1.40
N LEU A 67 -8.64 2.97 -0.92
CA LEU A 67 -8.19 2.80 0.45
C LEU A 67 -9.26 3.22 1.45
N ARG A 68 -9.97 4.31 1.18
CA ARG A 68 -11.05 4.80 2.06
C ARG A 68 -12.23 3.85 2.10
N GLN A 69 -12.50 3.17 0.97
CA GLN A 69 -13.66 2.29 0.86
C GLN A 69 -13.37 0.85 1.28
N LEU A 70 -12.10 0.50 1.49
CA LEU A 70 -11.69 -0.88 1.74
C LEU A 70 -12.42 -1.52 2.92
N THR A 71 -12.68 -0.78 3.98
CA THR A 71 -13.38 -1.29 5.16
C THR A 71 -14.82 -1.72 4.85
N ASN A 72 -15.39 -1.24 3.74
CA ASN A 72 -16.73 -1.67 3.30
C ASN A 72 -16.69 -3.02 2.60
N TRP A 73 -15.51 -3.47 2.20
CA TRP A 73 -15.35 -4.67 1.38
C TRP A 73 -14.74 -5.85 2.11
N ILE A 74 -14.01 -5.60 3.18
CA ILE A 74 -13.37 -6.65 3.98
C ILE A 74 -13.74 -6.50 5.44
N LYS A 75 -13.68 -7.62 6.18
CA LYS A 75 -14.06 -7.64 7.59
C LYS A 75 -12.85 -7.42 8.52
N THR A 76 -11.65 -7.74 8.05
CA THR A 76 -10.44 -7.58 8.86
C THR A 76 -10.17 -6.09 9.09
N PRO A 77 -9.84 -5.68 10.32
CA PRO A 77 -9.57 -4.26 10.60
C PRO A 77 -8.40 -3.73 9.78
N VAL A 78 -8.57 -2.56 9.18
CA VAL A 78 -7.53 -1.85 8.45
C VAL A 78 -7.02 -0.74 9.36
N VAL A 79 -5.81 -0.91 9.88
CA VAL A 79 -5.25 -0.02 10.90
C VAL A 79 -4.33 1.05 10.35
N LYS A 80 -3.83 0.83 9.13
CA LYS A 80 -2.95 1.81 8.47
C LYS A 80 -3.22 1.79 6.98
N ARG A 81 -3.24 2.97 6.37
CA ARG A 81 -3.42 3.14 4.93
C ARG A 81 -2.34 4.06 4.40
N ALA A 82 -1.84 3.76 3.21
CA ALA A 82 -0.80 4.58 2.60
C ALA A 82 -0.89 4.56 1.08
N VAL A 83 -0.52 5.69 0.47
CA VAL A 83 -0.25 5.80 -0.95
C VAL A 83 1.26 5.96 -1.12
N VAL A 84 1.85 5.11 -1.94
CA VAL A 84 3.26 5.15 -2.28
C VAL A 84 3.36 5.54 -3.75
N TYR A 85 4.08 6.60 -4.06
CA TYR A 85 4.11 7.14 -5.42
C TYR A 85 5.50 7.69 -5.77
N GLY A 86 5.63 8.30 -6.95
CA GLY A 86 6.92 8.79 -7.46
C GLY A 86 7.24 10.24 -7.15
N GLY A 87 6.34 10.96 -6.48
CA GLY A 87 6.54 12.38 -6.17
C GLY A 87 7.29 12.59 -4.86
N ASP A 88 7.72 13.83 -4.64
CA ASP A 88 8.53 14.19 -3.48
C ASP A 88 7.70 14.65 -2.27
N PHE A 89 6.47 15.09 -2.50
CA PHE A 89 5.63 15.55 -1.40
C PHE A 89 5.19 14.37 -0.54
N GLU A 90 5.39 14.48 0.77
CA GLU A 90 5.01 13.43 1.73
C GLU A 90 4.15 14.02 2.84
N ASN A 91 3.23 13.20 3.34
CA ASN A 91 2.40 13.55 4.49
C ASN A 91 2.13 12.27 5.30
N THR A 92 2.75 12.16 6.46
CA THR A 92 2.58 11.02 7.35
C THR A 92 1.71 11.35 8.57
N GLN A 93 1.12 12.56 8.59
CA GLN A 93 0.30 13.02 9.70
C GLN A 93 -1.20 12.89 9.41
N SER A 94 -1.56 12.52 8.19
CA SER A 94 -2.96 12.35 7.83
C SER A 94 -3.42 10.90 8.04
N GLU A 95 -4.72 10.70 7.95
CA GLU A 95 -5.34 9.39 8.07
C GLU A 95 -4.80 8.39 7.04
N ILE A 96 -4.49 8.87 5.83
CA ILE A 96 -3.83 8.09 4.80
C ILE A 96 -2.44 8.69 4.60
N ASN A 97 -1.41 7.91 4.85
CA ASN A 97 -0.04 8.37 4.66
C ASN A 97 0.29 8.49 3.19
N LEU A 98 1.05 9.51 2.84
CA LEU A 98 1.54 9.71 1.48
C LEU A 98 3.06 9.70 1.52
N LEU A 99 3.68 8.77 0.78
CA LEU A 99 5.13 8.58 0.80
C LEU A 99 5.69 8.42 -0.60
N ASN A 100 6.88 8.94 -0.81
CA ASN A 100 7.68 8.60 -1.98
C ASN A 100 8.12 7.14 -1.87
N TYR A 101 8.22 6.44 -3.00
CA TYR A 101 8.57 5.02 -3.00
C TYR A 101 9.94 4.74 -2.36
N ASN A 102 10.86 5.70 -2.38
CA ASN A 102 12.17 5.55 -1.72
C ASN A 102 12.04 5.48 -0.20
N ASN A 103 10.91 5.91 0.35
CA ASN A 103 10.66 5.92 1.79
C ASN A 103 9.69 4.84 2.23
N LEU A 104 9.46 3.85 1.36
CA LEU A 104 8.58 2.72 1.65
C LEU A 104 8.92 2.05 2.99
N HIS A 105 10.19 1.97 3.32
CA HIS A 105 10.66 1.35 4.56
C HIS A 105 10.02 1.96 5.81
N LYS A 106 9.62 3.22 5.75
CA LYS A 106 8.96 3.89 6.89
C LYS A 106 7.61 3.29 7.23
N LEU A 107 6.95 2.64 6.26
CA LEU A 107 5.69 1.94 6.49
C LEU A 107 5.89 0.54 7.05
N LEU A 108 7.02 -0.07 6.70
CA LEU A 108 7.28 -1.48 6.95
C LEU A 108 7.95 -1.73 8.30
N HIS A 109 8.44 -0.68 8.93
CA HIS A 109 8.95 -0.76 10.29
C HIS A 109 7.83 -0.46 11.27
N ALA A 110 7.68 -1.31 12.22
CA ALA A 110 6.71 -1.13 13.28
C ALA A 110 7.16 -0.06 14.25
#